data_a10b769795aaa6ffc0c690fdc1580ead
#
_entry.id   a10b769795aaa6ffc0c690fdc1580ead
#
_cell.length_a   1.000
_cell.length_b   1.000
_cell.length_c   1.000
_cell.angle_alpha   90.00
_cell.angle_beta   90.00
_cell.angle_gamma   90.00
#
_symmetry.space_group_name_H-M   'P 1'
#
loop_
_entity.id
_entity.type
_entity.pdbx_description
1 polymer ?
#
loop_
_entity_poly.entity_id
_entity_poly.type
_entity_poly.pdbx_seq_one_letter_code
_entity_poly.pdbx_strand_id
1 'polypeptide(L)'
;MFDEFESLSPAQRHHAKTYATGLVAASNKTVAGIAREVLPAKGKRALNKFFTEYDWDEQQFNHERLEELQKHGETRWSQGGYIILDDTITEKAGDEVPGVGHFYDHAEGDTVWGQDLIYAFYADDKTAYPLTFRLYEKQDEDDQDHDTKYDLAREIVTELEEEVGVPADTYLFDSWFAHDSGLVEHIESYGKDWIGPLRSNRQVTYGGEELSVDALAERIDTAERNIEDDTYHIWTKKLPVSQLGDVKLVIAEKETDEDEENPVKYLATNKIDAPTEHVIRSYGMRWRIETFFEDSKQDLGFGDCEMQTDEGASRHWHLLMAAYSLVRLDPESSALGTVRSKASSLRANLEHSLKEAVYNLLSWVRDNDDRGIDDLMTEIDHLFVHSTADANVQS
;
A
#
# COMPACT_ATOMS: atom_id res chain seq x y z
N MET A 1 -11.56 7.66 12.60
CA MET A 1 -11.07 6.30 12.29
C MET A 1 -10.90 5.45 13.56
N PHE A 2 -9.87 5.58 14.38
CA PHE A 2 -9.58 4.61 15.46
C PHE A 2 -10.53 4.58 16.66
N ASP A 3 -11.40 5.57 16.85
CA ASP A 3 -12.22 5.70 18.07
C ASP A 3 -13.25 4.57 18.22
N GLU A 4 -13.70 4.01 17.09
CA GLU A 4 -14.74 2.98 17.04
C GLU A 4 -14.16 1.56 16.88
N PHE A 5 -12.82 1.41 16.78
CA PHE A 5 -12.21 0.09 16.56
C PHE A 5 -12.34 -0.79 17.81
N GLU A 6 -13.00 -1.93 17.66
CA GLU A 6 -13.22 -2.90 18.74
C GLU A 6 -12.00 -3.78 18.99
N SER A 7 -11.16 -3.96 17.97
CA SER A 7 -9.86 -4.67 18.05
C SER A 7 -8.88 -4.05 19.04
N LEU A 8 -9.10 -2.78 19.42
CA LEU A 8 -8.21 -2.04 20.30
C LEU A 8 -8.91 -1.59 21.59
N SER A 9 -8.30 -1.83 22.75
CA SER A 9 -8.68 -1.18 24.00
C SER A 9 -8.43 0.35 23.94
N PRO A 10 -9.04 1.15 24.82
CA PRO A 10 -8.80 2.61 24.84
C PRO A 10 -7.32 3.02 24.93
N ALA A 11 -6.52 2.25 25.67
CA ALA A 11 -5.09 2.50 25.79
C ALA A 11 -4.34 2.19 24.50
N GLN A 12 -4.71 1.09 23.81
CA GLN A 12 -4.15 0.69 22.53
C GLN A 12 -4.53 1.68 21.42
N ARG A 13 -5.77 2.16 21.38
CA ARG A 13 -6.22 3.22 20.44
C ARG A 13 -5.35 4.47 20.57
N HIS A 14 -5.04 4.87 21.81
CA HIS A 14 -4.13 6.01 22.03
C HIS A 14 -2.75 5.77 21.39
N HIS A 15 -2.17 4.58 21.58
CA HIS A 15 -0.87 4.25 20.98
C HIS A 15 -0.94 4.15 19.45
N ALA A 16 -1.99 3.53 18.90
CA ALA A 16 -2.21 3.45 17.46
C ALA A 16 -2.34 4.83 16.82
N LYS A 17 -3.18 5.73 17.42
CA LYS A 17 -3.28 7.13 16.98
C LYS A 17 -1.94 7.85 17.02
N THR A 18 -1.23 7.75 18.16
CA THR A 18 0.08 8.40 18.33
C THR A 18 1.07 7.92 17.27
N TYR A 19 1.12 6.61 17.02
CA TYR A 19 2.06 6.04 16.06
C TYR A 19 1.70 6.41 14.63
N ALA A 20 0.45 6.23 14.19
CA ALA A 20 0.00 6.62 12.87
C ALA A 20 0.19 8.13 12.60
N THR A 21 -0.11 8.99 13.58
CA THR A 21 0.20 10.42 13.50
C THR A 21 1.70 10.67 13.36
N GLY A 22 2.51 9.92 14.09
CA GLY A 22 3.97 10.01 14.01
C GLY A 22 4.52 9.59 12.66
N LEU A 23 3.98 8.53 12.05
CA LEU A 23 4.36 8.13 10.70
C LEU A 23 4.10 9.24 9.66
N VAL A 24 3.04 10.02 9.83
CA VAL A 24 2.74 11.16 8.96
C VAL A 24 3.61 12.39 9.32
N ALA A 25 3.72 12.75 10.60
CA ALA A 25 4.15 14.08 11.04
C ALA A 25 5.58 14.14 11.59
N ALA A 26 6.09 13.07 12.23
CA ALA A 26 7.42 13.11 12.83
C ALA A 26 8.51 13.16 11.75
N SER A 27 9.64 13.79 12.05
CA SER A 27 10.81 13.80 11.16
C SER A 27 11.60 12.50 11.24
N ASN A 28 11.58 11.82 12.40
CA ASN A 28 12.17 10.50 12.61
C ASN A 28 11.05 9.49 12.88
N LYS A 29 10.84 8.56 11.96
CA LYS A 29 9.73 7.60 11.96
C LYS A 29 9.97 6.37 12.85
N THR A 30 11.14 6.24 13.47
CA THR A 30 11.37 5.18 14.46
C THR A 30 10.47 5.36 15.68
N VAL A 31 10.20 4.27 16.41
CA VAL A 31 9.43 4.32 17.68
C VAL A 31 10.02 5.35 18.66
N ALA A 32 11.34 5.47 18.70
CA ALA A 32 12.03 6.44 19.56
C ALA A 32 11.83 7.88 19.08
N GLY A 33 11.87 8.12 17.78
CA GLY A 33 11.63 9.42 17.17
C GLY A 33 10.19 9.88 17.41
N ILE A 34 9.22 9.02 17.07
CA ILE A 34 7.79 9.29 17.26
C ILE A 34 7.47 9.58 18.74
N ALA A 35 8.01 8.77 19.67
CA ALA A 35 7.79 8.97 21.10
C ALA A 35 8.34 10.32 21.62
N ARG A 36 9.29 10.91 20.93
CA ARG A 36 9.89 12.21 21.30
C ARG A 36 9.20 13.38 20.63
N GLU A 37 8.74 13.21 19.40
CA GLU A 37 8.22 14.29 18.55
C GLU A 37 6.71 14.46 18.62
N VAL A 38 5.96 13.40 18.96
CA VAL A 38 4.49 13.42 18.97
C VAL A 38 3.98 13.52 20.40
N LEU A 39 3.25 14.59 20.70
CA LEU A 39 2.54 14.76 21.97
C LEU A 39 1.06 14.32 21.78
N PRO A 40 0.45 13.61 22.70
CA PRO A 40 0.92 13.19 24.05
C PRO A 40 1.46 11.74 24.10
N ALA A 41 2.56 11.44 23.44
CA ALA A 41 3.15 10.10 23.51
C ALA A 41 3.51 9.73 24.95
N LYS A 42 3.14 8.50 25.36
CA LYS A 42 3.47 7.97 26.71
C LYS A 42 4.94 7.50 26.83
N GLY A 43 5.79 7.86 25.86
CA GLY A 43 7.20 7.54 25.80
C GLY A 43 7.53 6.22 25.06
N LYS A 44 8.81 6.09 24.66
CA LYS A 44 9.33 4.97 23.86
C LYS A 44 8.96 3.59 24.42
N ARG A 45 9.10 3.39 25.76
CA ARG A 45 8.83 2.08 26.38
C ARG A 45 7.37 1.65 26.22
N ALA A 46 6.44 2.58 26.35
CA ALA A 46 5.00 2.29 26.22
C ALA A 46 4.64 1.96 24.77
N LEU A 47 5.21 2.68 23.80
CA LEU A 47 5.04 2.35 22.39
C LEU A 47 5.67 1.00 22.02
N ASN A 48 6.88 0.69 22.50
CA ASN A 48 7.45 -0.64 22.26
C ASN A 48 6.55 -1.76 22.79
N LYS A 49 6.02 -1.62 24.03
CA LYS A 49 5.08 -2.61 24.59
C LYS A 49 3.79 -2.76 23.76
N PHE A 50 3.33 -1.70 23.15
CA PHE A 50 2.18 -1.74 22.25
C PHE A 50 2.43 -2.65 21.04
N PHE A 51 3.66 -2.70 20.53
CA PHE A 51 4.06 -3.58 19.43
C PHE A 51 4.33 -5.02 19.86
N THR A 52 4.95 -5.23 21.04
CA THR A 52 5.57 -6.52 21.38
C THR A 52 4.90 -7.24 22.56
N GLU A 53 4.16 -6.55 23.43
CA GLU A 53 3.61 -7.14 24.66
C GLU A 53 2.06 -7.05 24.74
N TYR A 54 1.44 -6.09 24.02
CA TYR A 54 -0.01 -5.93 24.08
C TYR A 54 -0.68 -6.90 23.12
N ASP A 55 -1.70 -7.57 23.60
CA ASP A 55 -2.52 -8.48 22.81
C ASP A 55 -3.58 -7.65 22.04
N TRP A 56 -3.46 -7.62 20.71
CA TRP A 56 -4.42 -7.05 19.79
C TRP A 56 -4.24 -7.68 18.40
N ASP A 57 -5.35 -7.88 17.72
CA ASP A 57 -5.45 -8.56 16.44
C ASP A 57 -5.25 -7.55 15.30
N GLU A 58 -4.14 -7.62 14.61
CA GLU A 58 -3.82 -6.75 13.48
C GLU A 58 -4.67 -7.02 12.24
N GLN A 59 -5.15 -8.25 12.04
CA GLN A 59 -6.05 -8.57 10.93
C GLN A 59 -7.43 -7.98 11.19
N GLN A 60 -7.97 -8.14 12.40
CA GLN A 60 -9.22 -7.48 12.78
C GLN A 60 -9.10 -5.96 12.71
N PHE A 61 -7.99 -5.39 13.15
CA PHE A 61 -7.70 -3.96 13.00
C PHE A 61 -7.72 -3.52 11.53
N ASN A 62 -7.15 -4.32 10.63
CA ASN A 62 -7.15 -4.04 9.19
C ASN A 62 -8.57 -4.10 8.61
N HIS A 63 -9.37 -5.08 8.99
CA HIS A 63 -10.78 -5.17 8.58
C HIS A 63 -11.56 -3.93 9.01
N GLU A 64 -11.43 -3.52 10.28
CA GLU A 64 -12.08 -2.30 10.79
C GLU A 64 -11.62 -1.03 10.06
N ARG A 65 -10.35 -0.96 9.67
CA ARG A 65 -9.80 0.11 8.83
C ARG A 65 -10.49 0.15 7.47
N LEU A 66 -10.62 -1.00 6.82
CA LEU A 66 -11.29 -1.11 5.52
C LEU A 66 -12.78 -0.77 5.62
N GLU A 67 -13.47 -1.26 6.64
CA GLU A 67 -14.87 -0.93 6.91
C GLU A 67 -15.06 0.58 7.12
N GLU A 68 -14.15 1.23 7.85
CA GLU A 68 -14.21 2.68 8.06
C GLU A 68 -14.09 3.44 6.74
N LEU A 69 -13.17 3.02 5.86
CA LEU A 69 -13.03 3.60 4.52
C LEU A 69 -14.31 3.46 3.68
N GLN A 70 -15.09 2.38 3.88
CA GLN A 70 -16.35 2.17 3.15
C GLN A 70 -17.50 3.08 3.63
N LYS A 71 -17.41 3.68 4.80
CA LYS A 71 -18.40 4.65 5.30
C LYS A 71 -18.33 6.00 4.55
N HIS A 72 -17.20 6.31 3.90
CA HIS A 72 -16.94 7.58 3.23
C HIS A 72 -17.05 7.44 1.70
N GLY A 73 -17.82 8.34 1.07
CA GLY A 73 -18.09 8.28 -0.38
C GLY A 73 -16.84 8.38 -1.27
N GLU A 74 -15.83 9.13 -0.79
CA GLU A 74 -14.57 9.36 -1.52
C GLU A 74 -13.62 8.15 -1.49
N THR A 75 -13.74 7.28 -0.50
CA THR A 75 -12.87 6.10 -0.33
C THR A 75 -13.60 4.77 -0.51
N ARG A 76 -14.93 4.82 -0.71
CA ARG A 76 -15.75 3.61 -0.90
C ARG A 76 -15.39 2.92 -2.21
N TRP A 77 -15.25 1.60 -2.15
CA TRP A 77 -15.04 0.73 -3.32
C TRP A 77 -16.12 0.89 -4.38
N SER A 78 -15.74 0.69 -5.62
CA SER A 78 -16.64 0.57 -6.76
C SER A 78 -16.38 -0.75 -7.52
N GLN A 79 -17.39 -1.26 -8.20
CA GLN A 79 -17.24 -2.45 -9.03
C GLN A 79 -16.27 -2.21 -10.21
N GLY A 80 -16.16 -0.97 -10.68
CA GLY A 80 -15.21 -0.59 -11.73
C GLY A 80 -13.80 -0.31 -11.21
N GLY A 81 -13.51 -0.54 -9.93
CA GLY A 81 -12.17 -0.45 -9.37
C GLY A 81 -11.31 -1.66 -9.70
N TYR A 82 -10.04 -1.58 -9.31
CA TYR A 82 -9.02 -2.59 -9.56
C TYR A 82 -8.38 -3.04 -8.26
N ILE A 83 -8.02 -4.32 -8.19
CA ILE A 83 -7.11 -4.86 -7.19
C ILE A 83 -5.75 -5.03 -7.86
N ILE A 84 -4.72 -4.42 -7.30
CA ILE A 84 -3.37 -4.43 -7.84
C ILE A 84 -2.52 -5.28 -6.92
N LEU A 85 -1.83 -6.29 -7.47
CA LEU A 85 -0.85 -7.11 -6.77
C LEU A 85 0.54 -6.69 -7.22
N ASP A 86 1.41 -6.37 -6.26
CA ASP A 86 2.81 -6.06 -6.54
C ASP A 86 3.66 -6.31 -5.29
N ASP A 87 4.97 -6.46 -5.45
CA ASP A 87 5.89 -6.64 -4.34
C ASP A 87 6.87 -5.48 -4.20
N THR A 88 7.42 -5.33 -3.02
CA THR A 88 8.39 -4.28 -2.75
C THR A 88 9.41 -4.72 -1.71
N ILE A 89 10.67 -4.42 -2.00
CA ILE A 89 11.78 -4.69 -1.09
C ILE A 89 12.08 -3.43 -0.28
N THR A 90 12.33 -3.61 1.02
CA THR A 90 12.85 -2.55 1.89
C THR A 90 14.16 -2.99 2.53
N GLU A 91 15.22 -2.20 2.32
CA GLU A 91 16.54 -2.50 2.85
C GLU A 91 16.57 -2.50 4.37
N LYS A 92 17.39 -3.36 4.95
CA LYS A 92 17.62 -3.49 6.39
C LYS A 92 19.12 -3.58 6.70
N ALA A 93 19.49 -2.98 7.82
CA ALA A 93 20.88 -3.07 8.30
C ALA A 93 21.12 -4.23 9.28
N GLY A 94 20.06 -4.67 9.97
CA GLY A 94 20.13 -5.72 10.99
C GLY A 94 19.77 -7.11 10.44
N ASP A 95 20.21 -8.14 11.13
CA ASP A 95 19.97 -9.55 10.85
C ASP A 95 18.92 -10.18 11.81
N GLU A 96 18.49 -9.44 12.83
CA GLU A 96 17.50 -9.89 13.81
C GLU A 96 16.06 -9.45 13.46
N VAL A 97 15.86 -8.80 12.31
CA VAL A 97 14.52 -8.37 11.85
C VAL A 97 13.86 -9.55 11.11
N PRO A 98 12.57 -9.86 11.37
CA PRO A 98 11.88 -10.99 10.74
C PRO A 98 11.87 -10.91 9.21
N GLY A 99 11.99 -12.05 8.54
CA GLY A 99 11.89 -12.16 7.08
C GLY A 99 13.01 -11.48 6.30
N VAL A 100 14.12 -11.07 6.95
CA VAL A 100 15.25 -10.48 6.23
C VAL A 100 16.01 -11.54 5.44
N GLY A 101 16.43 -11.14 4.25
CA GLY A 101 17.19 -12.00 3.35
C GLY A 101 17.86 -11.20 2.23
N HIS A 102 18.58 -11.91 1.38
CA HIS A 102 19.12 -11.33 0.14
C HIS A 102 18.08 -11.43 -0.96
N PHE A 103 17.56 -10.30 -1.43
CA PHE A 103 16.59 -10.21 -2.52
C PHE A 103 17.18 -9.42 -3.68
N TYR A 104 16.85 -9.83 -4.91
CA TYR A 104 17.25 -9.09 -6.08
C TYR A 104 16.27 -7.94 -6.34
N ASP A 105 16.77 -6.72 -6.22
CA ASP A 105 16.00 -5.52 -6.52
C ASP A 105 16.16 -5.14 -7.99
N HIS A 106 15.07 -5.25 -8.75
CA HIS A 106 15.07 -4.95 -10.17
C HIS A 106 15.27 -3.45 -10.47
N ALA A 107 14.90 -2.57 -9.54
CA ALA A 107 15.07 -1.13 -9.71
C ALA A 107 16.53 -0.71 -9.53
N GLU A 108 17.23 -1.30 -8.55
CA GLU A 108 18.66 -1.04 -8.31
C GLU A 108 19.56 -1.92 -9.21
N GLY A 109 19.03 -3.02 -9.77
CA GLY A 109 19.79 -3.97 -10.58
C GLY A 109 20.81 -4.80 -9.79
N ASP A 110 20.67 -4.91 -8.47
CA ASP A 110 21.58 -5.58 -7.56
C ASP A 110 20.81 -6.37 -6.47
N THR A 111 21.54 -7.17 -5.71
CA THR A 111 21.01 -7.90 -4.58
C THR A 111 21.14 -7.08 -3.29
N VAL A 112 20.03 -6.81 -2.65
CA VAL A 112 19.97 -6.04 -1.40
C VAL A 112 19.64 -6.95 -0.22
N TRP A 113 20.13 -6.60 0.98
CA TRP A 113 19.73 -7.20 2.24
C TRP A 113 18.51 -6.48 2.79
N GLY A 114 17.37 -7.15 2.89
CA GLY A 114 16.13 -6.48 3.25
C GLY A 114 14.98 -7.42 3.52
N GLN A 115 13.79 -6.87 3.57
CA GLN A 115 12.50 -7.56 3.66
C GLN A 115 11.74 -7.37 2.36
N ASP A 116 11.04 -8.40 1.93
CA ASP A 116 10.24 -8.40 0.71
C ASP A 116 8.76 -8.61 1.07
N LEU A 117 7.92 -7.66 0.66
CA LEU A 117 6.50 -7.66 1.00
C LEU A 117 5.64 -7.66 -0.26
N ILE A 118 4.68 -8.56 -0.30
CA ILE A 118 3.65 -8.60 -1.35
C ILE A 118 2.44 -7.84 -0.85
N TYR A 119 1.97 -6.87 -1.62
CA TYR A 119 0.81 -6.04 -1.30
C TYR A 119 -0.34 -6.28 -2.27
N ALA A 120 -1.55 -6.21 -1.72
CA ALA A 120 -2.74 -5.93 -2.50
C ALA A 120 -3.17 -4.48 -2.27
N PHE A 121 -3.51 -3.80 -3.34
CA PHE A 121 -3.83 -2.38 -3.37
C PHE A 121 -5.10 -2.14 -4.17
N TYR A 122 -6.02 -1.35 -3.64
CA TYR A 122 -7.21 -0.93 -4.36
C TYR A 122 -6.97 0.40 -5.08
N ALA A 123 -7.43 0.51 -6.31
CA ALA A 123 -7.44 1.78 -7.03
C ALA A 123 -8.68 1.91 -7.92
N ASP A 124 -9.24 3.12 -7.96
CA ASP A 124 -10.24 3.56 -8.95
C ASP A 124 -9.99 5.02 -9.33
N ASP A 125 -10.90 5.64 -10.06
CA ASP A 125 -10.79 7.03 -10.51
C ASP A 125 -10.82 8.06 -9.36
N LYS A 126 -11.29 7.65 -8.16
CA LYS A 126 -11.46 8.56 -7.00
C LYS A 126 -10.38 8.36 -5.96
N THR A 127 -10.01 7.12 -5.70
CA THR A 127 -9.17 6.77 -4.55
C THR A 127 -8.22 5.62 -4.86
N ALA A 128 -7.18 5.52 -4.04
CA ALA A 128 -6.23 4.43 -4.09
C ALA A 128 -5.59 4.23 -2.70
N TYR A 129 -5.58 2.99 -2.18
CA TYR A 129 -5.03 2.66 -0.87
C TYR A 129 -4.74 1.16 -0.71
N PRO A 130 -3.80 0.78 0.19
CA PRO A 130 -3.45 -0.61 0.43
C PRO A 130 -4.62 -1.37 1.09
N LEU A 131 -4.82 -2.62 0.67
CA LEU A 131 -5.82 -3.54 1.22
C LEU A 131 -5.21 -4.43 2.31
N THR A 132 -4.21 -5.21 1.95
CA THR A 132 -3.53 -6.16 2.82
C THR A 132 -2.12 -6.43 2.29
N PHE A 133 -1.31 -7.17 3.04
CA PHE A 133 0.04 -7.57 2.63
C PHE A 133 0.42 -8.94 3.20
N ARG A 134 1.53 -9.49 2.65
CA ARG A 134 2.24 -10.64 3.22
C ARG A 134 3.74 -10.35 3.22
N LEU A 135 4.42 -10.74 4.30
CA LEU A 135 5.88 -10.76 4.36
C LEU A 135 6.36 -12.06 3.70
N TYR A 136 7.24 -11.93 2.70
CA TYR A 136 7.87 -13.10 2.11
C TYR A 136 9.12 -13.47 2.89
N GLU A 137 9.15 -14.69 3.40
CA GLU A 137 10.32 -15.26 4.09
C GLU A 137 11.07 -16.20 3.15
N LYS A 138 12.32 -15.83 2.85
CA LYS A 138 13.19 -16.68 2.05
C LYS A 138 13.74 -17.79 2.93
N GLN A 139 13.28 -19.01 2.71
CA GLN A 139 13.72 -20.17 3.48
C GLN A 139 14.91 -20.86 2.82
N ASP A 140 15.58 -21.73 3.59
CA ASP A 140 16.69 -22.54 3.10
C ASP A 140 16.22 -23.54 2.03
N GLU A 141 17.06 -23.80 1.03
CA GLU A 141 16.76 -24.67 -0.14
C GLU A 141 16.28 -26.09 0.20
N ASP A 142 16.44 -26.53 1.45
CA ASP A 142 16.06 -27.87 1.93
C ASP A 142 14.65 -27.93 2.54
N ASP A 143 13.96 -26.80 2.72
CA ASP A 143 12.60 -26.78 3.28
C ASP A 143 11.54 -26.91 2.18
N GLN A 144 10.87 -28.06 2.12
CA GLN A 144 9.87 -28.38 1.11
C GLN A 144 8.47 -27.80 1.40
N ASP A 145 8.26 -27.21 2.56
CA ASP A 145 6.97 -26.70 3.05
C ASP A 145 6.92 -25.16 3.12
N HIS A 146 7.73 -24.43 2.34
CA HIS A 146 7.71 -22.98 2.35
C HIS A 146 6.78 -22.40 1.30
N ASP A 147 6.11 -21.31 1.65
CA ASP A 147 5.27 -20.57 0.73
C ASP A 147 6.10 -19.74 -0.26
N THR A 148 5.82 -19.89 -1.53
CA THR A 148 6.37 -19.01 -2.56
C THR A 148 5.63 -17.67 -2.56
N LYS A 149 6.20 -16.64 -3.19
CA LYS A 149 5.47 -15.39 -3.42
C LYS A 149 4.13 -15.61 -4.15
N TYR A 150 4.03 -16.63 -5.00
CA TYR A 150 2.78 -16.98 -5.68
C TYR A 150 1.75 -17.60 -4.72
N ASP A 151 2.19 -18.40 -3.74
CA ASP A 151 1.31 -18.94 -2.70
C ASP A 151 0.76 -17.81 -1.84
N LEU A 152 1.61 -16.90 -1.38
CA LEU A 152 1.21 -15.71 -0.63
C LEU A 152 0.26 -14.80 -1.43
N ALA A 153 0.49 -14.64 -2.73
CA ALA A 153 -0.42 -13.90 -3.59
C ALA A 153 -1.80 -14.58 -3.71
N ARG A 154 -1.85 -15.93 -3.77
CA ARG A 154 -3.11 -16.69 -3.76
C ARG A 154 -3.83 -16.57 -2.41
N GLU A 155 -3.11 -16.58 -1.29
CA GLU A 155 -3.70 -16.31 0.03
C GLU A 155 -4.34 -14.91 0.09
N ILE A 156 -3.64 -13.91 -0.42
CA ILE A 156 -4.17 -12.53 -0.52
C ILE A 156 -5.46 -12.52 -1.34
N VAL A 157 -5.49 -13.17 -2.50
CA VAL A 157 -6.70 -13.25 -3.33
C VAL A 157 -7.83 -13.92 -2.56
N THR A 158 -7.57 -15.04 -1.87
CA THR A 158 -8.55 -15.75 -1.06
C THR A 158 -9.12 -14.84 0.05
N GLU A 159 -8.26 -14.17 0.81
CA GLU A 159 -8.68 -13.20 1.85
C GLU A 159 -9.60 -12.10 1.28
N LEU A 160 -9.19 -11.51 0.15
CA LEU A 160 -9.96 -10.41 -0.46
C LEU A 160 -11.31 -10.85 -1.01
N GLU A 161 -11.42 -12.06 -1.53
CA GLU A 161 -12.68 -12.58 -2.10
C GLU A 161 -13.60 -13.21 -1.06
N GLU A 162 -13.07 -13.92 -0.06
CA GLU A 162 -13.86 -14.70 0.89
C GLU A 162 -14.14 -13.95 2.19
N GLU A 163 -13.20 -13.13 2.67
CA GLU A 163 -13.31 -12.49 3.99
C GLU A 163 -13.63 -10.98 3.87
N VAL A 164 -12.92 -10.26 2.99
CA VAL A 164 -13.06 -8.80 2.85
C VAL A 164 -14.21 -8.43 1.90
N GLY A 165 -14.37 -9.15 0.80
CA GLY A 165 -15.45 -8.94 -0.16
C GLY A 165 -15.26 -7.66 -1.00
N VAL A 166 -14.06 -7.41 -1.52
CA VAL A 166 -13.80 -6.25 -2.40
C VAL A 166 -14.57 -6.41 -3.71
N PRO A 167 -15.45 -5.47 -4.09
CA PRO A 167 -16.34 -5.65 -5.26
C PRO A 167 -15.64 -5.44 -6.61
N ALA A 168 -14.35 -5.10 -6.63
CA ALA A 168 -13.61 -4.90 -7.87
C ALA A 168 -13.56 -6.21 -8.69
N ASP A 169 -13.82 -6.10 -10.01
CA ASP A 169 -13.93 -7.27 -10.88
C ASP A 169 -12.59 -7.62 -11.55
N THR A 170 -11.56 -6.78 -11.47
CA THR A 170 -10.33 -6.93 -12.26
C THR A 170 -9.07 -6.80 -11.40
N TYR A 171 -8.19 -7.81 -11.52
CA TYR A 171 -6.86 -7.82 -10.94
C TYR A 171 -5.83 -7.28 -11.93
N LEU A 172 -4.90 -6.47 -11.44
CA LEU A 172 -3.74 -5.96 -12.19
C LEU A 172 -2.46 -6.42 -11.49
N PHE A 173 -1.48 -6.84 -12.26
CA PHE A 173 -0.19 -7.26 -11.74
C PHE A 173 0.91 -7.11 -12.79
N ASP A 174 2.15 -7.28 -12.38
CA ASP A 174 3.30 -7.21 -13.27
C ASP A 174 3.54 -8.53 -14.05
N SER A 175 4.60 -8.57 -14.85
CA SER A 175 4.95 -9.75 -15.65
C SER A 175 5.44 -10.93 -14.81
N TRP A 176 5.87 -10.69 -13.58
CA TRP A 176 6.32 -11.75 -12.69
C TRP A 176 5.12 -12.55 -12.20
N PHE A 177 4.07 -11.89 -11.70
CA PHE A 177 2.82 -12.52 -11.29
C PHE A 177 2.05 -13.13 -12.48
N ALA A 178 2.05 -12.48 -13.65
CA ALA A 178 1.44 -13.02 -14.88
C ALA A 178 2.14 -14.29 -15.39
N HIS A 179 3.32 -14.62 -14.88
CA HIS A 179 4.03 -15.84 -15.27
C HIS A 179 3.45 -17.10 -14.61
N ASP A 180 2.85 -16.98 -13.45
CA ASP A 180 2.24 -18.12 -12.73
C ASP A 180 0.80 -18.36 -13.18
N SER A 181 0.60 -19.47 -13.91
CA SER A 181 -0.74 -19.89 -14.31
C SER A 181 -1.61 -20.25 -13.11
N GLY A 182 -1.05 -20.73 -12.01
CA GLY A 182 -1.78 -21.10 -10.80
C GLY A 182 -2.41 -19.90 -10.12
N LEU A 183 -1.73 -18.74 -10.08
CA LEU A 183 -2.32 -17.48 -9.60
C LEU A 183 -3.44 -17.00 -10.51
N VAL A 184 -3.21 -17.03 -11.83
CA VAL A 184 -4.22 -16.63 -12.82
C VAL A 184 -5.47 -17.50 -12.72
N GLU A 185 -5.31 -18.82 -12.69
CA GLU A 185 -6.41 -19.79 -12.53
C GLU A 185 -7.16 -19.57 -11.20
N HIS A 186 -6.44 -19.24 -10.14
CA HIS A 186 -7.02 -18.96 -8.82
C HIS A 186 -7.91 -17.70 -8.87
N ILE A 187 -7.45 -16.61 -9.49
CA ILE A 187 -8.24 -15.39 -9.71
C ILE A 187 -9.49 -15.71 -10.55
N GLU A 188 -9.33 -16.46 -11.64
CA GLU A 188 -10.43 -16.86 -12.52
C GLU A 188 -11.47 -17.76 -11.82
N SER A 189 -11.05 -18.56 -10.84
CA SER A 189 -11.94 -19.42 -10.05
C SER A 189 -12.99 -18.63 -9.25
N TYR A 190 -12.69 -17.38 -8.90
CA TYR A 190 -13.62 -16.44 -8.28
C TYR A 190 -14.46 -15.64 -9.30
N GLY A 191 -14.33 -15.95 -10.61
CA GLY A 191 -15.04 -15.26 -11.68
C GLY A 191 -14.50 -13.85 -11.94
N LYS A 192 -13.28 -13.58 -11.57
CA LYS A 192 -12.62 -12.29 -11.75
C LYS A 192 -11.84 -12.21 -13.05
N ASP A 193 -11.75 -11.00 -13.56
CA ASP A 193 -10.90 -10.67 -14.71
C ASP A 193 -9.48 -10.31 -14.23
N TRP A 194 -8.53 -10.37 -15.14
CA TRP A 194 -7.17 -9.92 -14.89
C TRP A 194 -6.55 -9.25 -16.10
N ILE A 195 -5.57 -8.36 -15.87
CA ILE A 195 -4.71 -7.75 -16.88
C ILE A 195 -3.28 -7.77 -16.37
N GLY A 196 -2.38 -8.38 -17.13
CA GLY A 196 -0.96 -8.43 -16.81
C GLY A 196 -0.11 -8.49 -18.08
N PRO A 197 1.16 -8.02 -18.04
CA PRO A 197 2.05 -8.13 -19.18
C PRO A 197 2.66 -9.52 -19.26
N LEU A 198 2.86 -9.99 -20.46
CA LEU A 198 3.61 -11.20 -20.76
C LEU A 198 5.11 -10.89 -20.91
N ARG A 199 5.97 -11.83 -20.52
CA ARG A 199 7.39 -11.78 -20.86
C ARG A 199 7.56 -11.98 -22.37
N SER A 200 8.55 -11.33 -22.97
CA SER A 200 8.83 -11.38 -24.42
C SER A 200 8.96 -12.79 -24.98
N ASN A 201 9.52 -13.71 -24.18
CA ASN A 201 9.73 -15.11 -24.55
C ASN A 201 8.49 -16.03 -24.34
N ARG A 202 7.34 -15.50 -23.86
CA ARG A 202 6.12 -16.29 -23.65
C ARG A 202 5.62 -16.85 -24.98
N GLN A 203 5.27 -18.14 -25.00
CA GLN A 203 4.83 -18.81 -26.23
C GLN A 203 3.34 -18.57 -26.50
N VAL A 204 3.04 -18.28 -27.76
CA VAL A 204 1.68 -18.04 -28.27
C VAL A 204 1.46 -18.86 -29.54
N THR A 205 0.21 -19.21 -29.84
CA THR A 205 -0.15 -19.89 -31.09
C THR A 205 -0.79 -18.89 -32.05
N TYR A 206 -0.12 -18.61 -33.18
CA TYR A 206 -0.62 -17.69 -34.20
C TYR A 206 -0.57 -18.34 -35.58
N GLY A 207 -1.71 -18.38 -36.27
CA GLY A 207 -1.83 -19.01 -37.61
C GLY A 207 -1.54 -20.52 -37.63
N GLY A 208 -1.57 -21.19 -36.45
CA GLY A 208 -1.23 -22.61 -36.30
C GLY A 208 0.26 -22.86 -36.04
N GLU A 209 1.07 -21.81 -35.90
CA GLU A 209 2.48 -21.84 -35.53
C GLU A 209 2.65 -21.41 -34.08
N GLU A 210 3.52 -22.08 -33.33
CA GLU A 210 3.93 -21.70 -31.99
C GLU A 210 5.20 -20.83 -32.08
N LEU A 211 5.17 -19.63 -31.46
CA LEU A 211 6.27 -18.67 -31.45
C LEU A 211 6.23 -17.81 -30.20
N SER A 212 7.34 -17.16 -29.89
CA SER A 212 7.37 -16.21 -28.77
C SER A 212 6.64 -14.90 -29.09
N VAL A 213 6.20 -14.17 -28.06
CA VAL A 213 5.45 -12.92 -28.23
C VAL A 213 6.28 -11.87 -28.95
N ASP A 214 7.58 -11.77 -28.70
CA ASP A 214 8.50 -10.87 -29.43
C ASP A 214 8.62 -11.24 -30.91
N ALA A 215 8.77 -12.54 -31.24
CA ALA A 215 8.78 -13.02 -32.62
C ALA A 215 7.43 -12.78 -33.34
N LEU A 216 6.31 -12.80 -32.60
CA LEU A 216 5.01 -12.38 -33.12
C LEU A 216 5.00 -10.88 -33.41
N ALA A 217 5.51 -10.06 -32.49
CA ALA A 217 5.55 -8.60 -32.66
C ALA A 217 6.32 -8.17 -33.91
N GLU A 218 7.38 -8.89 -34.28
CA GLU A 218 8.13 -8.64 -35.53
C GLU A 218 7.38 -8.98 -36.82
N ARG A 219 6.28 -9.78 -36.73
CA ARG A 219 5.53 -10.29 -37.90
C ARG A 219 4.20 -9.61 -38.15
N ILE A 220 3.78 -8.75 -37.22
CA ILE A 220 2.46 -8.12 -37.28
C ILE A 220 2.56 -6.66 -37.71
N ASP A 221 1.50 -6.17 -38.36
CA ASP A 221 1.33 -4.75 -38.62
C ASP A 221 0.50 -4.12 -37.49
N THR A 222 1.04 -3.09 -36.86
CA THR A 222 0.36 -2.30 -35.84
C THR A 222 -0.43 -1.16 -36.46
N ALA A 223 -1.46 -0.67 -35.76
CA ALA A 223 -2.25 0.48 -36.16
C ALA A 223 -2.06 1.61 -35.14
N GLU A 224 -1.88 2.81 -35.61
CA GLU A 224 -1.81 4.00 -34.78
C GLU A 224 -3.16 4.27 -34.08
N ARG A 225 -3.10 4.56 -32.79
CA ARG A 225 -4.25 4.91 -31.93
C ARG A 225 -3.86 5.98 -30.94
N ASN A 226 -4.72 6.97 -30.78
CA ASN A 226 -4.57 7.97 -29.72
C ASN A 226 -5.39 7.52 -28.51
N ILE A 227 -4.74 7.39 -27.37
CA ILE A 227 -5.35 7.02 -26.08
C ILE A 227 -4.98 8.12 -25.10
N GLU A 228 -6.00 8.87 -24.65
CA GLU A 228 -5.79 10.11 -23.88
C GLU A 228 -4.91 11.10 -24.66
N ASP A 229 -3.79 11.52 -24.11
CA ASP A 229 -2.86 12.46 -24.73
C ASP A 229 -1.66 11.75 -25.41
N ASP A 230 -1.64 10.42 -25.43
CA ASP A 230 -0.54 9.61 -25.93
C ASP A 230 -0.88 8.89 -27.26
N THR A 231 0.09 8.77 -28.15
CA THR A 231 0.02 7.97 -29.36
C THR A 231 0.61 6.58 -29.14
N TYR A 232 -0.12 5.58 -29.60
CA TYR A 232 0.29 4.17 -29.53
C TYR A 232 0.23 3.49 -30.88
N HIS A 233 1.16 2.60 -31.16
CA HIS A 233 1.09 1.61 -32.22
C HIS A 233 0.58 0.28 -31.63
N ILE A 234 -0.63 -0.14 -32.02
CA ILE A 234 -1.34 -1.24 -31.33
C ILE A 234 -1.71 -2.35 -32.32
N TRP A 235 -1.49 -3.58 -31.85
CA TRP A 235 -2.09 -4.77 -32.42
C TRP A 235 -2.83 -5.54 -31.32
N THR A 236 -3.95 -6.19 -31.66
CA THR A 236 -4.71 -6.98 -30.69
C THR A 236 -5.39 -8.17 -31.35
N LYS A 237 -5.38 -9.30 -30.65
CA LYS A 237 -6.06 -10.51 -31.09
C LYS A 237 -6.32 -11.46 -29.93
N LYS A 238 -7.43 -12.20 -30.00
CA LYS A 238 -7.65 -13.38 -29.18
C LYS A 238 -6.82 -14.53 -29.75
N LEU A 239 -5.99 -15.15 -28.91
CA LEU A 239 -5.19 -16.31 -29.29
C LEU A 239 -4.79 -17.13 -28.05
N PRO A 240 -4.42 -18.41 -28.26
CA PRO A 240 -3.89 -19.25 -27.20
C PRO A 240 -2.50 -18.78 -26.78
N VAL A 241 -2.34 -18.63 -25.46
CA VAL A 241 -1.04 -18.37 -24.81
C VAL A 241 -0.71 -19.56 -23.93
N SER A 242 0.53 -20.04 -24.02
CA SER A 242 1.01 -21.19 -23.24
C SER A 242 0.71 -21.00 -21.74
N GLN A 243 0.09 -22.01 -21.12
CA GLN A 243 -0.32 -22.06 -19.72
C GLN A 243 -1.43 -21.07 -19.29
N LEU A 244 -1.89 -20.16 -20.16
CA LEU A 244 -2.95 -19.19 -19.85
C LEU A 244 -4.24 -19.45 -20.68
N GLY A 245 -4.18 -20.38 -21.63
CA GLY A 245 -5.33 -20.65 -22.51
C GLY A 245 -5.59 -19.51 -23.49
N ASP A 246 -6.86 -19.34 -23.87
CA ASP A 246 -7.31 -18.30 -24.80
C ASP A 246 -7.42 -16.96 -24.10
N VAL A 247 -6.53 -16.02 -24.43
CA VAL A 247 -6.54 -14.65 -23.90
C VAL A 247 -6.64 -13.62 -25.03
N LYS A 248 -7.03 -12.41 -24.68
CA LYS A 248 -6.83 -11.26 -25.54
C LYS A 248 -5.41 -10.74 -25.34
N LEU A 249 -4.59 -10.86 -26.36
CA LEU A 249 -3.26 -10.25 -26.39
C LEU A 249 -3.35 -8.87 -27.03
N VAL A 250 -2.74 -7.89 -26.38
CA VAL A 250 -2.54 -6.52 -26.86
C VAL A 250 -1.05 -6.24 -26.89
N ILE A 251 -0.51 -6.01 -28.09
CA ILE A 251 0.85 -5.55 -28.30
C ILE A 251 0.76 -4.05 -28.53
N ALA A 252 1.34 -3.26 -27.65
CA ALA A 252 1.25 -1.80 -27.67
C ALA A 252 2.65 -1.19 -27.48
N GLU A 253 3.01 -0.31 -28.39
CA GLU A 253 4.21 0.52 -28.35
C GLU A 253 3.76 1.97 -28.24
N LYS A 254 4.18 2.67 -27.18
CA LYS A 254 3.88 4.07 -26.97
C LYS A 254 4.91 4.91 -27.69
N GLU A 255 4.49 5.92 -28.48
CA GLU A 255 5.41 6.94 -29.00
C GLU A 255 5.93 7.79 -27.84
N THR A 256 7.27 7.86 -27.70
CA THR A 256 7.94 8.74 -26.75
C THR A 256 8.93 9.64 -27.53
N ASP A 257 9.43 10.68 -26.89
CA ASP A 257 10.46 11.54 -27.46
C ASP A 257 11.75 10.74 -27.73
N GLU A 258 12.54 11.17 -28.71
CA GLU A 258 13.64 10.41 -29.37
C GLU A 258 14.73 9.83 -28.43
N ASP A 259 14.76 10.21 -27.15
CA ASP A 259 15.78 9.80 -26.18
C ASP A 259 15.33 8.75 -25.14
N GLU A 260 14.07 8.31 -25.16
CA GLU A 260 13.56 7.25 -24.28
C GLU A 260 13.41 5.92 -25.02
N GLU A 261 13.91 4.83 -24.46
CA GLU A 261 13.60 3.48 -24.95
C GLU A 261 12.09 3.26 -24.89
N ASN A 262 11.46 3.05 -26.06
CA ASN A 262 10.05 2.72 -26.17
C ASN A 262 9.80 1.24 -25.87
N PRO A 263 9.45 0.85 -24.64
CA PRO A 263 9.17 -0.55 -24.37
C PRO A 263 7.86 -0.94 -25.02
N VAL A 264 7.94 -1.88 -25.95
CA VAL A 264 6.76 -2.61 -26.42
C VAL A 264 6.19 -3.38 -25.24
N LYS A 265 4.92 -3.14 -24.89
CA LYS A 265 4.21 -3.88 -23.85
C LYS A 265 3.34 -4.98 -24.49
N TYR A 266 3.43 -6.17 -23.92
CA TYR A 266 2.64 -7.35 -24.30
C TYR A 266 1.59 -7.63 -23.25
N LEU A 267 0.45 -6.94 -23.28
CA LEU A 267 -0.61 -7.10 -22.28
C LEU A 267 -1.53 -8.27 -22.64
N ALA A 268 -1.84 -9.09 -21.65
CA ALA A 268 -2.80 -10.17 -21.77
C ALA A 268 -3.95 -10.00 -20.77
N THR A 269 -5.15 -10.48 -21.14
CA THR A 269 -6.32 -10.49 -20.28
C THR A 269 -7.28 -11.59 -20.68
N ASN A 270 -7.99 -12.19 -19.69
CA ASN A 270 -9.12 -13.08 -19.93
C ASN A 270 -10.38 -12.35 -20.39
N LYS A 271 -10.44 -11.02 -20.26
CA LYS A 271 -11.56 -10.16 -20.70
C LYS A 271 -11.53 -9.93 -22.20
N ILE A 272 -11.84 -10.99 -22.94
CA ILE A 272 -11.68 -11.08 -24.41
C ILE A 272 -12.39 -9.94 -25.15
N ASP A 273 -13.59 -9.57 -24.70
CA ASP A 273 -14.44 -8.59 -25.36
C ASP A 273 -14.20 -7.14 -24.93
N ALA A 274 -13.29 -6.91 -23.95
CA ALA A 274 -12.97 -5.56 -23.52
C ALA A 274 -12.36 -4.73 -24.68
N PRO A 275 -12.74 -3.45 -24.85
CA PRO A 275 -12.08 -2.57 -25.79
C PRO A 275 -10.57 -2.48 -25.49
N THR A 276 -9.75 -2.45 -26.54
CA THR A 276 -8.28 -2.46 -26.39
C THR A 276 -7.77 -1.24 -25.63
N GLU A 277 -8.35 -0.07 -25.91
CA GLU A 277 -8.05 1.17 -25.19
C GLU A 277 -8.38 1.06 -23.70
N HIS A 278 -9.46 0.35 -23.36
CA HIS A 278 -9.80 0.08 -21.96
C HIS A 278 -8.75 -0.80 -21.29
N VAL A 279 -8.25 -1.86 -21.94
CA VAL A 279 -7.19 -2.71 -21.40
C VAL A 279 -5.93 -1.90 -21.10
N ILE A 280 -5.50 -1.03 -22.02
CA ILE A 280 -4.30 -0.19 -21.85
C ILE A 280 -4.48 0.81 -20.70
N ARG A 281 -5.61 1.52 -20.64
CA ARG A 281 -5.91 2.45 -19.54
C ARG A 281 -5.99 1.75 -18.18
N SER A 282 -6.71 0.62 -18.15
CA SER A 282 -6.84 -0.16 -16.91
C SER A 282 -5.49 -0.61 -16.39
N TYR A 283 -4.61 -1.09 -17.27
CA TYR A 283 -3.26 -1.46 -16.87
C TYR A 283 -2.45 -0.27 -16.35
N GLY A 284 -2.69 0.93 -16.86
CA GLY A 284 -2.09 2.16 -16.35
C GLY A 284 -2.42 2.44 -14.88
N MET A 285 -3.54 1.95 -14.36
CA MET A 285 -3.90 2.07 -12.95
C MET A 285 -2.93 1.33 -12.02
N ARG A 286 -2.17 0.34 -12.53
CA ARG A 286 -1.15 -0.39 -11.76
C ARG A 286 -0.10 0.55 -11.16
N TRP A 287 0.22 1.65 -11.83
CA TRP A 287 1.17 2.64 -11.31
C TRP A 287 0.79 3.23 -9.93
N ARG A 288 -0.47 3.10 -9.51
CA ARG A 288 -0.93 3.61 -8.21
C ARG A 288 -0.26 2.90 -7.03
N ILE A 289 0.06 1.61 -7.15
CA ILE A 289 0.77 0.88 -6.08
C ILE A 289 2.25 1.31 -6.00
N GLU A 290 2.89 1.60 -7.14
CA GLU A 290 4.27 2.11 -7.17
C GLU A 290 4.35 3.48 -6.47
N THR A 291 3.38 4.37 -6.73
CA THR A 291 3.25 5.63 -6.00
C THR A 291 3.07 5.43 -4.49
N PHE A 292 2.29 4.42 -4.08
CA PHE A 292 2.15 4.06 -2.66
C PHE A 292 3.49 3.61 -2.06
N PHE A 293 4.23 2.77 -2.75
CA PHE A 293 5.54 2.32 -2.28
C PHE A 293 6.53 3.48 -2.17
N GLU A 294 6.60 4.34 -3.17
CA GLU A 294 7.45 5.53 -3.16
C GLU A 294 7.09 6.47 -1.99
N ASP A 295 5.83 6.89 -1.91
CA ASP A 295 5.33 7.76 -0.83
C ASP A 295 5.59 7.15 0.57
N SER A 296 5.36 5.83 0.71
CA SER A 296 5.52 5.16 1.99
C SER A 296 6.97 5.02 2.41
N LYS A 297 7.87 4.72 1.47
CA LYS A 297 9.32 4.67 1.72
C LYS A 297 9.89 6.06 2.04
N GLN A 298 9.48 7.08 1.31
CA GLN A 298 10.02 8.43 1.47
C GLN A 298 9.43 9.19 2.67
N ASP A 299 8.12 9.09 2.90
CA ASP A 299 7.41 9.99 3.80
C ASP A 299 6.73 9.32 5.00
N LEU A 300 6.47 7.99 4.98
CA LEU A 300 5.77 7.30 6.06
C LEU A 300 6.64 6.30 6.85
N GLY A 301 7.95 6.20 6.56
CA GLY A 301 8.85 5.34 7.30
C GLY A 301 8.63 3.84 7.06
N PHE A 302 8.30 3.46 5.84
CA PHE A 302 8.08 2.06 5.44
C PHE A 302 9.25 1.16 5.83
N GLY A 303 10.49 1.64 5.63
CA GLY A 303 11.73 0.94 5.97
C GLY A 303 12.24 1.17 7.40
N ASP A 304 11.65 2.08 8.18
CA ASP A 304 12.18 2.52 9.49
C ASP A 304 11.79 1.58 10.64
N CYS A 305 11.08 0.48 10.36
CA CYS A 305 10.76 -0.52 11.35
C CYS A 305 11.97 -1.41 11.64
N GLU A 306 12.40 -1.45 12.90
CA GLU A 306 13.47 -2.31 13.40
C GLU A 306 12.94 -3.29 14.47
N MET A 307 11.67 -3.69 14.38
CA MET A 307 11.07 -4.66 15.30
C MET A 307 11.64 -6.05 15.03
N GLN A 308 12.00 -6.74 16.12
CA GLN A 308 12.64 -8.07 16.07
C GLN A 308 11.63 -9.22 16.23
N THR A 309 10.33 -8.93 16.29
CA THR A 309 9.27 -9.93 16.37
C THR A 309 8.35 -9.81 15.15
N ASP A 310 7.84 -10.94 14.68
CA ASP A 310 6.92 -11.02 13.53
C ASP A 310 5.69 -10.15 13.77
N GLU A 311 5.08 -10.26 14.97
CA GLU A 311 3.93 -9.45 15.32
C GLU A 311 4.28 -7.95 15.34
N GLY A 312 5.46 -7.57 15.88
CA GLY A 312 5.89 -6.19 15.92
C GLY A 312 6.09 -5.57 14.53
N ALA A 313 6.67 -6.33 13.62
CA ALA A 313 6.86 -5.92 12.23
C ALA A 313 5.52 -5.87 11.49
N SER A 314 4.67 -6.89 11.62
CA SER A 314 3.32 -6.92 11.05
C SER A 314 2.50 -5.71 11.51
N ARG A 315 2.49 -5.42 12.81
CA ARG A 315 1.79 -4.27 13.40
C ARG A 315 2.27 -2.92 12.88
N HIS A 316 3.57 -2.80 12.59
CA HIS A 316 4.10 -1.59 11.96
C HIS A 316 3.46 -1.34 10.60
N TRP A 317 3.44 -2.34 9.70
CA TRP A 317 2.87 -2.17 8.36
C TRP A 317 1.35 -1.98 8.38
N HIS A 318 0.62 -2.62 9.29
CA HIS A 318 -0.81 -2.35 9.47
C HIS A 318 -1.08 -0.89 9.90
N LEU A 319 -0.26 -0.36 10.82
CA LEU A 319 -0.36 1.03 11.24
C LEU A 319 0.10 2.01 10.15
N LEU A 320 1.06 1.62 9.31
CA LEU A 320 1.44 2.39 8.12
C LEU A 320 0.30 2.45 7.11
N MET A 321 -0.35 1.32 6.81
CA MET A 321 -1.55 1.31 5.96
C MET A 321 -2.66 2.20 6.54
N ALA A 322 -2.82 2.21 7.86
CA ALA A 322 -3.78 3.10 8.52
C ALA A 322 -3.37 4.58 8.40
N ALA A 323 -2.09 4.89 8.56
CA ALA A 323 -1.57 6.25 8.36
C ALA A 323 -1.80 6.74 6.92
N TYR A 324 -1.53 5.90 5.92
CA TYR A 324 -1.82 6.20 4.52
C TYR A 324 -3.32 6.44 4.29
N SER A 325 -4.19 5.60 4.88
CA SER A 325 -5.64 5.74 4.80
C SER A 325 -6.16 7.03 5.44
N LEU A 326 -5.60 7.45 6.58
CA LEU A 326 -5.94 8.73 7.23
C LEU A 326 -5.66 9.92 6.30
N VAL A 327 -4.53 9.88 5.58
CA VAL A 327 -4.20 10.92 4.59
C VAL A 327 -5.21 10.92 3.45
N ARG A 328 -5.76 9.77 3.06
CA ARG A 328 -6.79 9.67 2.02
C ARG A 328 -8.18 10.11 2.47
N LEU A 329 -8.50 10.00 3.77
CA LEU A 329 -9.76 10.47 4.34
C LEU A 329 -9.83 11.99 4.53
N ASP A 330 -8.72 12.72 4.39
CA ASP A 330 -8.73 14.17 4.50
C ASP A 330 -9.52 14.80 3.33
N PRO A 331 -10.63 15.52 3.61
CA PRO A 331 -11.48 16.10 2.55
C PRO A 331 -10.80 17.21 1.73
N GLU A 332 -9.75 17.83 2.24
CA GLU A 332 -8.95 18.81 1.48
C GLU A 332 -7.99 18.15 0.49
N SER A 333 -7.94 16.82 0.53
CA SER A 333 -7.09 15.99 -0.29
C SER A 333 -7.72 15.75 -1.65
N SER A 334 -7.20 16.39 -2.70
CA SER A 334 -7.52 15.90 -4.05
C SER A 334 -7.05 14.45 -4.21
N ALA A 335 -7.81 13.62 -4.93
CA ALA A 335 -7.47 12.22 -5.20
C ALA A 335 -6.08 12.05 -5.85
N LEU A 336 -5.53 13.12 -6.41
CA LEU A 336 -4.26 13.23 -7.11
C LEU A 336 -3.14 13.90 -6.29
N GLY A 337 -3.43 14.37 -5.05
CA GLY A 337 -2.39 14.96 -4.20
C GLY A 337 -1.43 13.92 -3.68
N THR A 338 -0.12 14.15 -3.77
CA THR A 338 0.90 13.27 -3.20
C THR A 338 0.79 13.23 -1.68
N VAL A 339 1.07 12.09 -1.06
CA VAL A 339 1.17 11.96 0.41
C VAL A 339 2.15 13.00 0.97
N ARG A 340 3.21 13.30 0.23
CA ARG A 340 4.23 14.30 0.59
C ARG A 340 3.67 15.70 0.78
N SER A 341 2.81 16.19 -0.12
CA SER A 341 2.22 17.53 0.02
C SER A 341 1.28 17.61 1.22
N LYS A 342 0.60 16.51 1.56
CA LYS A 342 -0.32 16.40 2.69
C LYS A 342 0.39 16.18 4.01
N ALA A 343 1.40 15.32 4.04
CA ALA A 343 2.27 15.16 5.19
C ALA A 343 2.94 16.48 5.56
N SER A 344 3.36 17.29 4.57
CA SER A 344 3.91 18.63 4.81
C SER A 344 2.86 19.59 5.38
N SER A 345 1.62 19.56 4.89
CA SER A 345 0.52 20.39 5.40
C SER A 345 0.10 19.97 6.80
N LEU A 346 -0.07 18.66 7.05
CA LEU A 346 -0.38 18.12 8.38
C LEU A 346 0.73 18.42 9.38
N ARG A 347 2.00 18.29 8.98
CA ARG A 347 3.15 18.66 9.80
C ARG A 347 3.13 20.14 10.18
N ALA A 348 2.89 21.03 9.20
CA ALA A 348 2.78 22.46 9.44
C ALA A 348 1.61 22.82 10.38
N ASN A 349 0.46 22.16 10.22
CA ASN A 349 -0.71 22.33 11.08
C ASN A 349 -0.43 21.83 12.52
N LEU A 350 0.22 20.67 12.67
CA LEU A 350 0.64 20.14 13.97
C LEU A 350 1.65 21.05 14.66
N GLU A 351 2.66 21.56 13.93
CA GLU A 351 3.61 22.52 14.46
C GLU A 351 2.94 23.84 14.89
N HIS A 352 1.97 24.31 14.12
CA HIS A 352 1.19 25.50 14.46
C HIS A 352 0.37 25.29 15.72
N SER A 353 -0.40 24.18 15.80
CA SER A 353 -1.19 23.83 16.98
C SER A 353 -0.33 23.62 18.22
N LEU A 354 0.86 23.01 18.06
CA LEU A 354 1.83 22.86 19.15
C LEU A 354 2.34 24.22 19.64
N LYS A 355 2.70 25.11 18.72
CA LYS A 355 3.14 26.49 19.07
C LYS A 355 2.06 27.25 19.80
N GLU A 356 0.80 27.17 19.35
CA GLU A 356 -0.36 27.79 20.05
C GLU A 356 -0.55 27.19 21.45
N ALA A 357 -0.50 25.85 21.59
CA ALA A 357 -0.63 25.17 22.88
C ALA A 357 0.50 25.60 23.85
N VAL A 358 1.73 25.65 23.39
CA VAL A 358 2.88 26.12 24.17
C VAL A 358 2.71 27.60 24.54
N TYR A 359 2.28 28.45 23.60
CA TYR A 359 2.04 29.86 23.90
C TYR A 359 0.95 30.06 24.94
N ASN A 360 -0.15 29.33 24.82
CA ASN A 360 -1.26 29.38 25.80
C ASN A 360 -0.80 28.89 27.17
N LEU A 361 -0.02 27.82 27.22
CA LEU A 361 0.58 27.28 28.46
C LEU A 361 1.51 28.32 29.12
N LEU A 362 2.42 28.91 28.33
CA LEU A 362 3.35 29.93 28.86
C LEU A 362 2.61 31.18 29.35
N SER A 363 1.56 31.59 28.65
CA SER A 363 0.71 32.70 29.05
C SER A 363 -0.02 32.39 30.36
N TRP A 364 -0.58 31.19 30.46
CA TRP A 364 -1.25 30.74 31.69
C TRP A 364 -0.28 30.62 32.88
N VAL A 365 0.93 30.06 32.68
CA VAL A 365 1.98 30.00 33.71
C VAL A 365 2.38 31.41 34.18
N ARG A 366 2.55 32.36 33.23
CA ARG A 366 2.87 33.74 33.57
C ARG A 366 1.77 34.40 34.42
N ASP A 367 0.52 34.13 34.09
CA ASP A 367 -0.64 34.73 34.76
C ASP A 367 -0.98 34.02 36.12
N ASN A 368 -0.25 32.91 36.44
CA ASN A 368 -0.38 32.13 37.67
C ASN A 368 1.00 31.88 38.33
N ASP A 369 1.89 32.83 38.24
CA ASP A 369 3.29 32.73 38.71
C ASP A 369 3.47 32.63 40.23
N ASP A 370 2.39 32.88 40.98
CA ASP A 370 2.33 32.73 42.44
C ASP A 370 2.06 31.26 42.89
N ARG A 371 1.81 30.35 41.99
CA ARG A 371 1.60 28.92 42.25
C ARG A 371 2.91 28.14 42.26
N GLY A 372 2.95 27.06 43.04
CA GLY A 372 4.07 26.13 43.03
C GLY A 372 4.16 25.34 41.72
N ILE A 373 5.36 24.93 41.34
CA ILE A 373 5.60 24.14 40.12
C ILE A 373 4.78 22.84 40.13
N ASP A 374 4.62 22.20 41.26
CA ASP A 374 3.85 20.96 41.40
C ASP A 374 2.34 21.16 41.14
N ASP A 375 1.79 22.31 41.59
CA ASP A 375 0.41 22.69 41.30
C ASP A 375 0.22 23.00 39.83
N LEU A 376 1.17 23.67 39.18
CA LEU A 376 1.17 23.97 37.76
C LEU A 376 1.26 22.70 36.95
N MET A 377 2.13 21.75 37.32
CA MET A 377 2.23 20.44 36.62
C MET A 377 0.96 19.60 36.74
N THR A 378 0.33 19.61 37.92
CA THR A 378 -0.96 18.92 38.14
C THR A 378 -2.05 19.46 37.22
N GLU A 379 -2.13 20.79 37.04
CA GLU A 379 -3.14 21.43 36.20
C GLU A 379 -2.83 21.25 34.69
N ILE A 380 -1.56 21.25 34.34
CA ILE A 380 -1.10 20.89 33.00
C ILE A 380 -1.51 19.46 32.66
N ASP A 381 -1.29 18.49 33.55
CA ASP A 381 -1.72 17.12 33.36
C ASP A 381 -3.26 17.03 33.21
N HIS A 382 -4.02 17.82 33.99
CA HIS A 382 -5.48 17.92 33.84
C HIS A 382 -5.93 18.51 32.49
N LEU A 383 -5.27 19.55 31.98
CA LEU A 383 -5.58 20.16 30.68
C LEU A 383 -5.34 19.18 29.52
N PHE A 384 -4.32 18.32 29.59
CA PHE A 384 -4.05 17.33 28.57
C PHE A 384 -4.90 16.06 28.71
N VAL A 385 -5.37 15.70 29.90
CA VAL A 385 -6.23 14.53 30.13
C VAL A 385 -7.71 14.83 29.81
N HIS A 386 -8.19 16.06 30.08
CA HIS A 386 -9.59 16.42 29.87
C HIS A 386 -9.93 16.90 28.46
N SER A 387 -8.96 17.27 27.62
CA SER A 387 -9.23 17.58 26.21
C SER A 387 -9.76 16.39 25.41
N THR A 388 -9.62 15.17 25.97
CA THR A 388 -10.14 13.94 25.36
C THR A 388 -11.48 13.47 25.92
N ALA A 389 -11.93 14.00 27.09
CA ALA A 389 -13.17 13.57 27.75
C ALA A 389 -14.37 14.46 27.44
N ASP A 390 -14.18 15.75 27.16
CA ASP A 390 -15.27 16.71 26.97
C ASP A 390 -15.81 16.79 25.53
N ALA A 391 -15.22 16.10 24.57
CA ALA A 391 -15.75 15.98 23.22
C ALA A 391 -17.00 15.07 23.14
N ASN A 392 -17.32 14.30 24.19
CA ASN A 392 -18.41 13.31 24.21
C ASN A 392 -19.65 13.72 25.04
N VAL A 393 -19.81 14.97 25.45
CA VAL A 393 -20.99 15.41 26.28
C VAL A 393 -21.89 16.44 25.59
N GLN A 394 -21.66 16.78 24.30
CA GLN A 394 -22.61 17.61 23.54
C GLN A 394 -22.86 17.03 22.14
N SER A 395 -23.66 16.01 22.06
CA SER A 395 -24.52 15.72 20.89
C SER A 395 -25.69 14.84 21.33
#